data_2762c7413c2d4ff78533eb7d07060343
#
_entry.id   2762c7413c2d4ff78533eb7d07060343
#
_cell.length_a   1.000
_cell.length_b   1.000
_cell.length_c   1.000
_cell.angle_alpha   90.00
_cell.angle_beta   90.00
_cell.angle_gamma   90.00
#
_symmetry.space_group_name_H-M   'P 1'
#
loop_
_entity.id
_entity.type
_entity.pdbx_description
1 polymer ?
#
loop_
_entity_poly.entity_id
_entity_poly.type
_entity_poly.pdbx_seq_one_letter_code
_entity_poly.pdbx_strand_id
1 'polypeptide(L)' 'GDLNLCNEGSYNEVDGTSGSWTMQEGDSDLFLINRKSGKKYKFNLTEVS' A
#
# COMPACT_ATOMS: atom_id res chain seq x y z
N GLY A 1 -3.49 -5.90 11.40
CA GLY A 1 -4.56 -5.95 10.39
C GLY A 1 -4.16 -5.29 9.09
N ASP A 2 -5.05 -5.25 8.15
CA ASP A 2 -4.81 -4.68 6.84
C ASP A 2 -5.47 -3.31 6.71
N LEU A 3 -4.73 -2.36 6.16
CA LEU A 3 -5.27 -1.06 5.79
C LEU A 3 -5.37 -1.00 4.27
N ASN A 4 -6.59 -0.87 3.76
CA ASN A 4 -6.85 -0.87 2.33
C ASN A 4 -7.07 0.55 1.80
N LEU A 5 -6.39 0.87 0.71
CA LEU A 5 -6.53 2.12 -0.02
C LEU A 5 -6.96 1.76 -1.43
N CYS A 6 -8.22 2.00 -1.77
CA CYS A 6 -8.77 1.59 -3.05
C CYS A 6 -9.77 2.63 -3.55
N ASN A 7 -9.63 3.01 -4.82
CA ASN A 7 -10.59 3.88 -5.47
C ASN A 7 -10.97 3.37 -6.86
N GLU A 8 -10.98 2.05 -7.03
CA GLU A 8 -11.42 1.45 -8.29
C GLU A 8 -12.86 1.89 -8.61
N GLY A 9 -13.10 2.24 -9.87
CA GLY A 9 -14.37 2.83 -10.30
C GLY A 9 -14.44 4.33 -10.14
N SER A 10 -13.38 4.95 -9.61
CA SER A 10 -13.23 6.38 -9.45
C SER A 10 -11.79 6.79 -9.78
N TYR A 11 -11.38 7.98 -9.37
CA TYR A 11 -10.02 8.47 -9.63
C TYR A 11 -9.65 9.56 -8.64
N ASN A 12 -8.35 9.76 -8.48
CA ASN A 12 -7.82 10.82 -7.62
C ASN A 12 -7.94 12.17 -8.32
N GLU A 13 -8.41 13.17 -7.60
CA GLU A 13 -8.62 14.50 -8.16
C GLU A 13 -7.32 15.17 -8.59
N VAL A 14 -6.23 14.88 -7.89
CA VAL A 14 -4.94 15.52 -8.14
C VAL A 14 -4.35 15.13 -9.49
N ASP A 15 -4.44 13.85 -9.86
CA ASP A 15 -3.74 13.37 -11.05
C ASP A 15 -4.54 12.37 -11.90
N GLY A 16 -5.79 12.12 -11.53
CA GLY A 16 -6.66 11.23 -12.28
C GLY A 16 -6.33 9.76 -12.20
N THR A 17 -5.49 9.35 -11.27
CA THR A 17 -5.13 7.94 -11.12
C THR A 17 -6.14 7.16 -10.29
N SER A 18 -6.20 5.84 -10.53
CA SER A 18 -6.93 4.92 -9.67
C SER A 18 -6.02 3.76 -9.30
N GLY A 19 -6.26 3.18 -8.15
CA GLY A 19 -5.41 2.09 -7.67
C GLY A 19 -6.06 1.30 -6.57
N SER A 20 -5.35 0.26 -6.15
CA SER A 20 -5.78 -0.59 -5.04
C SER A 20 -4.53 -1.12 -4.33
N TRP A 21 -4.35 -0.70 -3.08
CA TRP A 21 -3.18 -1.02 -2.27
C TRP A 21 -3.61 -1.48 -0.89
N THR A 22 -2.80 -2.34 -0.28
CA THR A 22 -2.99 -2.78 1.11
C THR A 22 -1.70 -2.58 1.87
N MET A 23 -1.78 -1.93 3.03
CA MET A 23 -0.67 -1.85 3.98
C MET A 23 -0.89 -2.95 5.02
N GLN A 24 0.14 -3.76 5.26
CA GLN A 24 0.03 -4.95 6.10
C GLN A 24 1.23 -5.06 7.03
N GLU A 25 0.96 -5.28 8.33
CA GLU A 25 2.03 -5.58 9.27
C GLU A 25 2.44 -7.04 9.17
N GLY A 26 3.74 -7.29 9.07
CA GLY A 26 4.31 -8.61 9.26
C GLY A 26 4.83 -8.75 10.68
N ASP A 27 5.47 -9.87 10.96
CA ASP A 27 6.04 -10.12 12.29
C ASP A 27 7.16 -9.12 12.61
N SER A 28 7.99 -8.80 11.63
CA SER A 28 9.16 -7.92 11.82
C SER A 28 9.23 -6.77 10.82
N ASP A 29 8.40 -6.78 9.79
CA ASP A 29 8.44 -5.81 8.71
C ASP A 29 7.06 -5.25 8.42
N LEU A 30 7.04 -4.09 7.79
CA LEU A 30 5.82 -3.45 7.30
C LEU A 30 5.81 -3.53 5.77
N PHE A 31 4.68 -3.93 5.20
CA PHE A 31 4.56 -4.18 3.77
C PHE A 31 3.50 -3.30 3.13
N LEU A 32 3.70 -3.04 1.83
CA LEU A 32 2.74 -2.36 0.99
C LEU A 32 2.52 -3.22 -0.26
N ILE A 33 1.27 -3.61 -0.51
CA ILE A 33 0.93 -4.54 -1.58
C ILE A 33 0.13 -3.80 -2.64
N ASN A 34 0.60 -3.86 -3.89
CA ASN A 34 -0.17 -3.37 -5.04
C ASN A 34 -1.11 -4.50 -5.46
N ARG A 35 -2.41 -4.32 -5.23
CA ARG A 35 -3.38 -5.38 -5.48
C ARG A 35 -3.68 -5.58 -6.97
N LYS A 36 -3.37 -4.59 -7.80
CA LYS A 36 -3.54 -4.72 -9.25
C LYS A 36 -2.43 -5.57 -9.87
N SER A 37 -1.18 -5.36 -9.46
CA SER A 37 -0.04 -6.12 -9.97
C SER A 37 0.24 -7.39 -9.16
N GLY A 38 -0.23 -7.45 -7.93
CA GLY A 38 0.07 -8.52 -6.99
C GLY A 38 1.46 -8.44 -6.37
N LYS A 39 2.21 -7.37 -6.65
CA LYS A 39 3.56 -7.21 -6.13
C LYS A 39 3.53 -6.66 -4.71
N LYS A 40 4.41 -7.21 -3.87
CA LYS A 40 4.55 -6.85 -2.47
C LYS A 40 5.86 -6.14 -2.25
N TYR A 41 5.80 -5.00 -1.57
CA TYR A 41 6.96 -4.15 -1.27
C TYR A 41 7.14 -4.06 0.24
N LYS A 42 8.40 -3.98 0.69
CA LYS A 42 8.74 -3.80 2.09
C LYS A 42 9.14 -2.34 2.32
N PHE A 43 8.69 -1.75 3.42
CA PHE A 43 9.18 -0.43 3.83
C PHE A 43 10.62 -0.54 4.34
N ASN A 44 11.48 0.35 3.87
CA ASN A 44 12.83 0.50 4.41
C ASN A 44 12.77 1.55 5.51
N LEU A 45 12.90 1.09 6.75
CA LEU A 45 12.71 1.92 7.93
C LEU A 45 14.04 2.11 8.66
N THR A 46 14.23 3.31 9.22
CA THR A 46 15.39 3.62 10.03
C THR A 46 14.99 3.63 11.50
N GLU A 47 15.67 2.82 12.29
CA GLU A 47 15.42 2.79 13.73
C GLU A 47 15.83 4.11 14.37
N VAL A 48 14.95 4.61 15.23
CA VAL A 48 15.20 5.83 16.02
C VAL A 48 15.31 5.40 17.47
N SER A 49 16.49 5.54 18.05
CA SER A 49 16.74 5.09 19.42
C SER A 49 16.63 6.20 20.43
#